data_de8475ee894022951b29a11805a35071
#
_entry.id   de8475ee894022951b29a11805a35071
#
_cell.length_a   1.000
_cell.length_b   1.000
_cell.length_c   1.000
_cell.angle_alpha   90.00
_cell.angle_beta   90.00
_cell.angle_gamma   90.00
#
_symmetry.space_group_name_H-M   'P 1'
#
loop_
_entity.id
_entity.type
_entity.pdbx_description
1 polymer ?
#
loop_
_entity_poly.entity_id
_entity_poly.type
_entity_poly.pdbx_seq_one_letter_code
_entity_poly.pdbx_strand_id
1 'polypeptide(L)'
;WRENRWTGCDDCVDQYKSYDIVTRYVGEWDENTTVDAKLRYGEVDTSSIQFNAVFALPAFEAFLGIPTLYEDVNDHNFEYVNNIPHFNDQKSTEFSLKMERELDWATLSAWTLYSDIDNAFGADGTSGAWGFFFADQSCLDSLAEIVNAGQGFSLPSPQYIAAADPTIPNGLLLGPYTPTRCDGTQYQVRNQDDISFEIRLTSPDDQAIRWSAGMYYLDVSREVGVNQGTDKGKGIVPRMYVAPNGNNPTEQMVWDEFDNEVTAFFASVNIDLSDAVELSIAGRYDKEDRSVHSLVPTGVNSTYIDCDGPPYTGGPLNTGLCSASS
;
A
#
# COMPACT_ATOMS: atom_id res chain seq x y z
N TRP A 1 4.70 16.07 -16.49
CA TRP A 1 5.96 15.53 -17.02
C TRP A 1 7.10 16.34 -16.41
N ARG A 2 7.98 15.70 -15.62
CA ARG A 2 9.11 16.40 -15.03
C ARG A 2 10.37 15.57 -15.17
N GLU A 3 11.46 16.24 -15.51
CA GLU A 3 12.77 15.64 -15.60
C GLU A 3 13.27 15.24 -14.21
N ASN A 4 13.79 14.02 -14.07
CA ASN A 4 14.62 13.67 -12.94
C ASN A 4 16.03 14.17 -13.18
N ARG A 5 16.49 15.08 -12.35
CA ARG A 5 17.75 15.80 -12.52
C ARG A 5 19.00 14.88 -12.56
N TRP A 6 18.95 13.76 -11.85
CA TRP A 6 20.10 12.87 -11.76
C TRP A 6 20.14 11.82 -12.86
N THR A 7 19.00 11.32 -13.25
CA THR A 7 18.90 10.30 -14.29
C THR A 7 18.79 10.89 -15.70
N GLY A 8 18.47 12.19 -15.81
CA GLY A 8 18.20 12.86 -17.08
C GLY A 8 16.99 12.28 -17.81
N CYS A 9 16.07 11.69 -17.07
CA CYS A 9 14.90 11.06 -17.63
C CYS A 9 13.74 12.05 -17.67
N ASP A 10 13.25 12.36 -18.87
CA ASP A 10 12.22 13.38 -19.08
C ASP A 10 10.81 12.94 -18.64
N ASP A 11 10.55 11.65 -18.61
CA ASP A 11 9.18 11.11 -18.39
C ASP A 11 9.05 10.20 -17.17
N CYS A 12 10.11 9.96 -16.40
CA CYS A 12 10.10 8.92 -15.36
C CYS A 12 9.50 9.35 -14.02
N VAL A 13 9.20 10.63 -13.84
CA VAL A 13 8.68 11.13 -12.55
C VAL A 13 7.19 10.86 -12.41
N ASP A 14 6.44 10.89 -13.50
CA ASP A 14 4.98 10.81 -13.49
C ASP A 14 4.47 9.95 -14.66
N GLN A 15 5.21 8.90 -14.96
CA GLN A 15 4.85 7.95 -16.00
C GLN A 15 3.60 7.17 -15.58
N TYR A 16 2.67 7.02 -16.52
CA TYR A 16 1.47 6.22 -16.33
C TYR A 16 1.06 5.53 -17.62
N LYS A 17 0.87 4.23 -17.55
CA LYS A 17 0.26 3.42 -18.61
C LYS A 17 -0.76 2.50 -17.97
N SER A 18 -1.91 2.38 -18.59
CA SER A 18 -2.90 1.36 -18.18
C SER A 18 -3.66 0.83 -19.37
N TYR A 19 -4.13 -0.37 -19.25
CA TYR A 19 -5.13 -0.92 -20.13
C TYR A 19 -6.08 -1.82 -19.37
N ASP A 20 -7.34 -1.78 -19.78
CA ASP A 20 -8.41 -2.59 -19.23
C ASP A 20 -9.15 -3.29 -20.37
N ILE A 21 -9.44 -4.57 -20.17
CA ILE A 21 -10.29 -5.34 -21.05
C ILE A 21 -11.49 -5.80 -20.24
N VAL A 22 -12.68 -5.44 -20.70
CA VAL A 22 -13.93 -5.82 -20.06
C VAL A 22 -14.80 -6.57 -21.04
N THR A 23 -15.24 -7.75 -20.64
CA THR A 23 -16.23 -8.54 -21.37
C THR A 23 -17.45 -8.73 -20.48
N ARG A 24 -18.63 -8.46 -21.00
CA ARG A 24 -19.89 -8.64 -20.28
C ARG A 24 -20.89 -9.37 -21.18
N TYR A 25 -21.54 -10.34 -20.58
CA TYR A 25 -22.68 -11.05 -21.17
C TYR A 25 -23.92 -10.80 -20.32
N VAL A 26 -25.01 -10.37 -20.96
CA VAL A 26 -26.34 -10.26 -20.33
C VAL A 26 -27.29 -11.00 -21.23
N GLY A 27 -28.02 -11.92 -20.66
CA GLY A 27 -28.97 -12.74 -21.44
C GLY A 27 -30.07 -13.35 -20.59
N GLU A 28 -31.16 -13.66 -21.24
CA GLU A 28 -32.24 -14.46 -20.71
C GLU A 28 -31.92 -15.94 -20.97
N TRP A 29 -31.77 -16.70 -19.89
CA TRP A 29 -31.52 -18.16 -20.00
C TRP A 29 -32.78 -18.93 -20.29
N ASP A 30 -33.89 -18.49 -19.73
CA ASP A 30 -35.27 -18.89 -20.00
C ASP A 30 -36.20 -17.70 -19.74
N GLU A 31 -37.53 -17.90 -19.88
CA GLU A 31 -38.54 -16.83 -19.75
C GLU A 31 -38.52 -16.12 -18.37
N ASN A 32 -37.96 -16.78 -17.36
CA ASN A 32 -37.96 -16.28 -15.96
C ASN A 32 -36.57 -16.10 -15.40
N THR A 33 -35.49 -16.32 -16.15
CA THR A 33 -34.13 -16.32 -15.63
C THR A 33 -33.23 -15.38 -16.43
N THR A 34 -32.71 -14.38 -15.79
CA THR A 34 -31.70 -13.46 -16.35
C THR A 34 -30.32 -13.73 -15.74
N VAL A 35 -29.31 -13.74 -16.60
CA VAL A 35 -27.90 -13.93 -16.22
C VAL A 35 -27.09 -12.73 -16.70
N ASP A 36 -26.26 -12.19 -15.83
CA ASP A 36 -25.31 -11.12 -16.11
C ASP A 36 -23.93 -11.57 -15.63
N ALA A 37 -23.01 -11.83 -16.57
CA ALA A 37 -21.65 -12.24 -16.30
C ALA A 37 -20.65 -11.19 -16.81
N LYS A 38 -19.67 -10.81 -15.99
CA LYS A 38 -18.66 -9.84 -16.35
C LYS A 38 -17.28 -10.38 -15.99
N LEU A 39 -16.35 -10.25 -16.93
CA LEU A 39 -14.92 -10.49 -16.73
C LEU A 39 -14.18 -9.19 -17.03
N ARG A 40 -13.31 -8.77 -16.12
CA ARG A 40 -12.39 -7.65 -16.29
C ARG A 40 -10.97 -8.12 -16.05
N TYR A 41 -10.07 -7.68 -16.90
CA TYR A 41 -8.63 -7.76 -16.68
C TYR A 41 -8.03 -6.38 -16.88
N GLY A 42 -7.19 -5.93 -15.95
CA GLY A 42 -6.52 -4.65 -16.01
C GLY A 42 -5.06 -4.74 -15.61
N GLU A 43 -4.23 -3.95 -16.27
CA GLU A 43 -2.84 -3.69 -15.88
C GLU A 43 -2.59 -2.20 -15.78
N VAL A 44 -1.82 -1.81 -14.77
CA VAL A 44 -1.31 -0.46 -14.58
C VAL A 44 0.20 -0.55 -14.38
N ASP A 45 0.94 0.22 -15.17
CA ASP A 45 2.38 0.42 -15.05
C ASP A 45 2.62 1.91 -14.86
N THR A 46 3.12 2.30 -13.71
CA THR A 46 3.30 3.70 -13.35
C THR A 46 4.55 3.89 -12.50
N SER A 47 4.99 5.13 -12.41
CA SER A 47 6.01 5.50 -11.44
C SER A 47 5.46 5.41 -10.02
N SER A 48 6.34 5.10 -9.07
CA SER A 48 6.00 5.12 -7.66
C SER A 48 6.11 6.52 -7.05
N ILE A 49 5.99 6.60 -5.74
CA ILE A 49 6.11 7.86 -5.00
C ILE A 49 7.49 8.48 -5.24
N GLN A 50 7.48 9.69 -5.75
CA GLN A 50 8.64 10.56 -5.84
C GLN A 50 8.60 11.51 -4.66
N PHE A 51 9.52 11.33 -3.72
CA PHE A 51 9.57 12.21 -2.57
C PHE A 51 10.15 13.57 -2.96
N ASN A 52 9.35 14.58 -2.70
CA ASN A 52 9.72 15.97 -2.81
C ASN A 52 9.31 16.62 -1.50
N ALA A 53 10.27 16.75 -0.58
CA ALA A 53 9.99 17.08 0.80
C ALA A 53 10.25 18.56 1.09
N VAL A 54 9.32 19.17 1.81
CA VAL A 54 9.44 20.50 2.41
C VAL A 54 9.54 20.33 3.91
N PHE A 55 10.50 20.97 4.53
CA PHE A 55 10.61 20.99 5.97
C PHE A 55 9.94 22.26 6.54
N ALA A 56 9.01 22.05 7.44
CA ALA A 56 8.32 23.11 8.16
C ALA A 56 8.55 22.96 9.67
N LEU A 57 9.81 23.06 10.08
CA LEU A 57 10.29 22.85 11.46
C LEU A 57 10.86 24.13 12.08
N PRO A 58 10.06 25.22 12.24
CA PRO A 58 10.57 26.54 12.64
C PRO A 58 11.25 26.54 14.03
N ALA A 59 10.81 25.68 14.94
CA ALA A 59 11.44 25.57 16.26
C ALA A 59 12.85 24.97 16.17
N PHE A 60 13.07 24.03 15.27
CA PHE A 60 14.40 23.44 15.05
C PHE A 60 15.29 24.38 14.24
N GLU A 61 14.75 25.11 13.26
CA GLU A 61 15.48 26.17 12.57
C GLU A 61 16.05 27.19 13.59
N ALA A 62 15.18 27.69 14.45
CA ALA A 62 15.58 28.67 15.47
C ALA A 62 16.57 28.10 16.48
N PHE A 63 16.43 26.82 16.86
CA PHE A 63 17.30 26.19 17.85
C PHE A 63 18.67 25.80 17.27
N LEU A 64 18.72 25.29 16.05
CA LEU A 64 19.95 24.80 15.41
C LEU A 64 20.61 25.84 14.52
N GLY A 65 19.93 26.93 14.19
CA GLY A 65 20.42 27.95 13.28
C GLY A 65 20.57 27.47 11.83
N ILE A 66 19.77 26.50 11.42
CA ILE A 66 19.81 25.90 10.10
C ILE A 66 18.60 26.38 9.27
N PRO A 67 18.74 27.38 8.38
CA PRO A 67 17.63 27.98 7.65
C PRO A 67 16.85 26.99 6.78
N THR A 68 17.48 25.90 6.34
CA THR A 68 16.86 24.89 5.48
C THR A 68 15.86 23.97 6.20
N LEU A 69 15.71 24.12 7.53
CA LEU A 69 14.68 23.40 8.30
C LEU A 69 13.29 24.04 8.20
N TYR A 70 13.18 25.19 7.55
CA TYR A 70 11.91 25.83 7.29
C TYR A 70 11.83 26.36 5.85
N GLU A 71 10.80 25.96 5.16
CA GLU A 71 10.44 26.49 3.85
C GLU A 71 8.92 26.59 3.74
N ASP A 72 8.41 27.65 3.12
CA ASP A 72 6.99 27.74 2.79
C ASP A 72 6.70 26.78 1.62
N VAL A 73 5.77 25.87 1.82
CA VAL A 73 5.37 24.89 0.80
C VAL A 73 4.88 25.54 -0.50
N ASN A 74 4.34 26.77 -0.44
CA ASN A 74 3.87 27.51 -1.61
C ASN A 74 5.00 28.07 -2.46
N ASP A 75 6.17 28.26 -1.86
CA ASP A 75 7.38 28.77 -2.52
C ASP A 75 8.32 27.64 -2.95
N HIS A 76 7.94 26.37 -2.63
CA HIS A 76 8.78 25.21 -2.90
C HIS A 76 8.94 24.95 -4.39
N ASN A 77 10.19 24.78 -4.81
CA ASN A 77 10.51 24.37 -6.16
C ASN A 77 10.60 22.85 -6.24
N PHE A 78 9.61 22.23 -6.90
CA PHE A 78 9.55 20.79 -7.05
C PHE A 78 10.63 20.29 -8.02
N GLU A 79 11.76 19.86 -7.47
CA GLU A 79 12.84 19.20 -8.19
C GLU A 79 12.86 17.70 -7.80
N TYR A 80 12.99 16.83 -8.79
CA TYR A 80 13.01 15.39 -8.57
C TYR A 80 14.45 14.89 -8.78
N VAL A 81 14.96 14.24 -7.75
CA VAL A 81 16.39 13.91 -7.65
C VAL A 81 16.64 12.47 -7.19
N ASN A 82 15.61 11.64 -7.23
CA ASN A 82 15.73 10.23 -6.88
C ASN A 82 16.76 9.56 -7.81
N ASN A 83 17.64 8.76 -7.23
CA ASN A 83 18.71 8.08 -7.95
C ASN A 83 18.40 6.59 -8.19
N ILE A 84 17.34 6.06 -7.59
CA ILE A 84 16.92 4.68 -7.74
C ILE A 84 15.70 4.62 -8.67
N PRO A 85 15.75 3.83 -9.75
CA PRO A 85 14.59 3.60 -10.61
C PRO A 85 13.43 3.04 -9.79
N HIS A 86 12.27 3.63 -9.92
CA HIS A 86 11.07 3.33 -9.19
C HIS A 86 9.98 2.82 -10.10
N PHE A 87 9.03 2.08 -9.55
CA PHE A 87 7.92 1.50 -10.29
C PHE A 87 6.72 1.25 -9.36
N ASN A 88 5.54 1.17 -9.94
CA ASN A 88 4.34 0.72 -9.27
C ASN A 88 3.47 -0.02 -10.29
N ASP A 89 3.49 -1.32 -10.20
CA ASP A 89 2.84 -2.23 -11.13
C ASP A 89 1.64 -2.86 -10.44
N GLN A 90 0.50 -2.86 -11.12
CA GLN A 90 -0.70 -3.55 -10.64
C GLN A 90 -1.30 -4.38 -11.74
N LYS A 91 -1.71 -5.59 -11.39
CA LYS A 91 -2.57 -6.45 -12.20
C LYS A 91 -3.83 -6.74 -11.43
N SER A 92 -4.95 -6.77 -12.13
CA SER A 92 -6.23 -7.09 -11.52
C SER A 92 -7.06 -7.98 -12.45
N THR A 93 -7.63 -9.02 -11.87
CA THR A 93 -8.61 -9.89 -12.54
C THR A 93 -9.87 -9.91 -11.70
N GLU A 94 -11.00 -9.56 -12.30
CA GLU A 94 -12.29 -9.56 -11.62
C GLU A 94 -13.29 -10.39 -12.45
N PHE A 95 -14.01 -11.27 -11.78
CA PHE A 95 -15.12 -11.98 -12.36
C PHE A 95 -16.37 -11.80 -11.50
N SER A 96 -17.48 -11.41 -12.11
CA SER A 96 -18.78 -11.37 -11.44
C SER A 96 -19.84 -12.10 -12.21
N LEU A 97 -20.71 -12.78 -11.49
CA LEU A 97 -21.86 -13.45 -12.02
C LEU A 97 -23.09 -13.09 -11.18
N LYS A 98 -24.12 -12.58 -11.80
CA LYS A 98 -25.43 -12.34 -11.20
C LYS A 98 -26.48 -13.17 -11.95
N MET A 99 -27.35 -13.79 -11.19
CA MET A 99 -28.52 -14.49 -11.68
C MET A 99 -29.76 -13.98 -10.97
N GLU A 100 -30.82 -13.69 -11.71
CA GLU A 100 -32.14 -13.39 -11.17
C GLU A 100 -33.14 -14.36 -11.80
N ARG A 101 -33.93 -14.97 -10.95
CA ARG A 101 -35.01 -15.89 -11.39
C ARG A 101 -36.33 -15.52 -10.74
N GLU A 102 -37.29 -15.24 -11.56
CA GLU A 102 -38.67 -15.03 -11.13
C GLU A 102 -39.36 -16.39 -10.83
N LEU A 103 -39.86 -16.50 -9.62
CA LEU A 103 -40.71 -17.60 -9.15
C LEU A 103 -42.12 -17.06 -8.96
N ASP A 104 -43.12 -17.92 -8.94
CA ASP A 104 -44.53 -17.50 -8.75
C ASP A 104 -44.77 -16.73 -7.43
N TRP A 105 -43.92 -16.88 -6.46
CA TRP A 105 -44.08 -16.36 -5.09
C TRP A 105 -42.91 -15.47 -4.60
N ALA A 106 -41.81 -15.41 -5.33
CA ALA A 106 -40.62 -14.63 -4.98
C ALA A 106 -39.70 -14.47 -6.17
N THR A 107 -38.79 -13.51 -6.09
CA THR A 107 -37.62 -13.42 -6.96
C THR A 107 -36.40 -13.95 -6.24
N LEU A 108 -35.73 -14.93 -6.83
CA LEU A 108 -34.42 -15.40 -6.39
C LEU A 108 -33.34 -14.58 -7.06
N SER A 109 -32.51 -13.89 -6.29
CA SER A 109 -31.28 -13.24 -6.76
C SER A 109 -30.08 -13.94 -6.17
N ALA A 110 -29.10 -14.27 -7.00
CA ALA A 110 -27.82 -14.80 -6.56
C ALA A 110 -26.71 -14.07 -7.29
N TRP A 111 -25.64 -13.72 -6.59
CA TRP A 111 -24.48 -13.14 -7.22
C TRP A 111 -23.19 -13.59 -6.55
N THR A 112 -22.12 -13.61 -7.32
CA THR A 112 -20.76 -13.87 -6.85
C THR A 112 -19.80 -12.89 -7.48
N LEU A 113 -18.80 -12.51 -6.73
CA LEU A 113 -17.67 -11.73 -7.20
C LEU A 113 -16.40 -12.47 -6.78
N TYR A 114 -15.48 -12.62 -7.73
CA TYR A 114 -14.10 -12.99 -7.48
C TYR A 114 -13.21 -11.86 -7.94
N SER A 115 -12.20 -11.51 -7.14
CA SER A 115 -11.20 -10.51 -7.45
C SER A 115 -9.82 -11.02 -7.04
N ASP A 116 -8.84 -10.77 -7.90
CA ASP A 116 -7.43 -11.07 -7.70
C ASP A 116 -6.65 -9.83 -8.08
N ILE A 117 -5.88 -9.29 -7.14
CA ILE A 117 -5.11 -8.07 -7.31
C ILE A 117 -3.69 -8.30 -6.84
N ASP A 118 -2.75 -8.22 -7.77
CA ASP A 118 -1.32 -8.15 -7.50
C ASP A 118 -0.84 -6.71 -7.62
N ASN A 119 -0.21 -6.16 -6.60
CA ASN A 119 0.41 -4.85 -6.64
C ASN A 119 1.81 -4.90 -6.05
N ALA A 120 2.77 -4.48 -6.86
CA ALA A 120 4.16 -4.33 -6.48
C ALA A 120 4.62 -2.88 -6.68
N PHE A 121 5.29 -2.36 -5.70
CA PHE A 121 5.72 -0.98 -5.66
C PHE A 121 7.18 -0.90 -5.20
N GLY A 122 7.99 -0.18 -5.94
CA GLY A 122 9.38 0.06 -5.62
C GLY A 122 9.73 1.53 -5.63
N ALA A 123 10.41 2.02 -4.61
CA ALA A 123 10.80 3.42 -4.48
C ALA A 123 12.21 3.58 -3.92
N ASP A 124 12.73 4.77 -4.10
CA ASP A 124 13.88 5.26 -3.33
C ASP A 124 13.50 5.29 -1.85
N GLY A 125 14.24 4.56 -1.04
CA GLY A 125 13.96 4.37 0.38
C GLY A 125 14.52 5.46 1.30
N THR A 126 15.16 6.48 0.74
CA THR A 126 15.86 7.52 1.52
C THR A 126 14.95 8.20 2.52
N SER A 127 13.70 8.48 2.17
CA SER A 127 12.71 9.10 3.07
C SER A 127 12.38 8.23 4.28
N GLY A 128 12.44 6.91 4.13
CA GLY A 128 12.22 5.95 5.22
C GLY A 128 13.51 5.55 5.94
N ALA A 129 14.64 5.71 5.29
CA ALA A 129 15.94 5.30 5.83
C ALA A 129 16.51 6.29 6.86
N TRP A 130 16.19 7.58 6.77
CA TRP A 130 16.53 8.63 7.76
C TRP A 130 17.97 8.55 8.29
N GLY A 131 18.93 8.22 7.41
CA GLY A 131 20.32 8.10 7.77
C GLY A 131 20.76 6.75 8.35
N PHE A 132 19.94 5.72 8.33
CA PHE A 132 20.32 4.38 8.81
C PHE A 132 21.53 3.81 8.07
N PHE A 133 21.72 4.19 6.81
CA PHE A 133 22.75 3.64 5.93
C PHE A 133 24.00 4.51 5.81
N PHE A 134 24.07 5.65 6.48
CA PHE A 134 25.20 6.59 6.36
C PHE A 134 26.55 6.03 6.79
N ALA A 135 26.54 5.05 7.67
CA ALA A 135 27.75 4.40 8.13
C ALA A 135 28.18 3.22 7.23
N ASP A 136 27.37 2.86 6.25
CA ASP A 136 27.68 1.76 5.34
C ASP A 136 28.88 2.11 4.45
N GLN A 137 29.76 1.12 4.25
CA GLN A 137 30.96 1.34 3.42
C GLN A 137 30.59 1.74 2.00
N SER A 138 29.52 1.21 1.44
CA SER A 138 29.05 1.58 0.10
C SER A 138 28.64 3.05 -0.01
N CYS A 139 28.03 3.59 1.04
CA CYS A 139 27.71 5.01 1.12
C CYS A 139 28.99 5.84 1.16
N LEU A 140 29.93 5.50 2.05
CA LEU A 140 31.21 6.19 2.18
C LEU A 140 32.03 6.19 0.91
N ASP A 141 32.07 5.07 0.20
CA ASP A 141 32.77 4.92 -1.07
C ASP A 141 32.13 5.81 -2.16
N SER A 142 30.80 5.86 -2.23
CA SER A 142 30.10 6.70 -3.21
C SER A 142 30.28 8.18 -2.97
N LEU A 143 30.32 8.61 -1.71
CA LEU A 143 30.64 9.97 -1.34
C LEU A 143 32.08 10.33 -1.75
N ALA A 144 33.04 9.44 -1.52
CA ALA A 144 34.42 9.63 -1.90
C ALA A 144 34.57 9.70 -3.45
N GLU A 145 33.86 8.87 -4.19
CA GLU A 145 33.84 8.92 -5.65
C GLU A 145 33.36 10.28 -6.18
N ILE A 146 32.29 10.82 -5.62
CA ILE A 146 31.74 12.13 -6.03
C ILE A 146 32.70 13.27 -5.69
N VAL A 147 33.29 13.27 -4.50
CA VAL A 147 34.27 14.27 -4.10
C VAL A 147 35.51 14.22 -5.01
N ASN A 148 36.00 13.02 -5.29
CA ASN A 148 37.19 12.82 -6.15
C ASN A 148 36.93 13.20 -7.61
N ALA A 149 35.70 13.08 -8.10
CA ALA A 149 35.31 13.51 -9.45
C ALA A 149 35.24 15.04 -9.58
N GLY A 150 35.47 15.80 -8.51
CA GLY A 150 35.39 17.26 -8.52
C GLY A 150 33.98 17.80 -8.77
N GLN A 151 32.99 16.95 -8.68
CA GLN A 151 31.59 17.34 -8.69
C GLN A 151 31.30 17.97 -7.34
N GLY A 152 31.44 19.28 -7.26
CA GLY A 152 30.96 20.03 -6.10
C GLY A 152 29.48 19.73 -5.95
N PHE A 153 29.08 19.29 -4.78
CA PHE A 153 27.67 19.29 -4.42
C PHE A 153 27.18 20.75 -4.38
N SER A 154 26.75 21.28 -5.50
CA SER A 154 25.77 22.34 -5.45
C SER A 154 24.48 21.63 -5.07
N LEU A 155 24.25 21.53 -3.76
CA LEU A 155 22.98 21.06 -3.26
C LEU A 155 21.90 21.97 -3.81
N PRO A 156 21.06 21.52 -4.73
CA PRO A 156 19.95 22.31 -5.14
C PRO A 156 18.89 22.13 -4.08
N SER A 157 18.37 23.22 -3.61
CA SER A 157 17.17 23.22 -2.78
C SER A 157 17.31 22.68 -1.33
N PRO A 158 16.48 23.17 -0.41
CA PRO A 158 16.41 22.77 1.00
C PRO A 158 16.14 21.28 1.27
N GLN A 159 15.88 20.48 0.25
CA GLN A 159 15.71 19.03 0.36
C GLN A 159 16.97 18.30 0.87
N TYR A 160 18.10 18.94 0.79
CA TYR A 160 19.37 18.43 1.26
C TYR A 160 19.78 19.12 2.54
N ILE A 161 19.33 18.61 3.64
CA ILE A 161 19.91 18.99 4.91
C ILE A 161 21.22 18.22 5.06
N ALA A 162 22.20 18.57 4.26
CA ALA A 162 23.59 18.34 4.60
C ALA A 162 23.92 19.31 5.74
N ALA A 163 23.37 19.12 6.89
CA ALA A 163 23.93 19.68 8.07
C ALA A 163 25.25 18.98 8.29
N ALA A 164 26.32 19.64 7.96
CA ALA A 164 27.64 19.24 8.43
C ALA A 164 27.61 19.31 9.96
N ASP A 165 27.05 18.31 10.59
CA ASP A 165 27.21 18.09 12.00
C ASP A 165 28.53 17.35 12.19
N PRO A 166 29.56 18.03 12.71
CA PRO A 166 30.87 17.41 12.91
C PRO A 166 30.84 16.28 13.95
N THR A 167 29.73 16.09 14.65
CA THR A 167 29.55 15.04 15.66
C THR A 167 28.96 13.76 15.08
N ILE A 168 28.38 13.85 13.86
CA ILE A 168 27.85 12.70 13.13
C ILE A 168 28.86 12.35 12.04
N PRO A 169 29.41 11.15 12.01
CA PRO A 169 30.25 10.70 10.91
C PRO A 169 29.49 10.90 9.59
N ASN A 170 30.06 11.71 8.70
CA ASN A 170 29.53 12.12 7.38
C ASN A 170 28.43 13.19 7.38
N GLY A 171 28.08 13.78 8.52
CA GLY A 171 27.41 15.07 8.61
C GLY A 171 26.02 15.22 8.02
N LEU A 172 25.30 14.13 7.76
CA LEU A 172 23.99 14.16 7.13
C LEU A 172 22.91 13.83 8.16
N LEU A 173 22.10 14.80 8.50
CA LEU A 173 20.97 14.59 9.40
C LEU A 173 19.81 13.86 8.72
N LEU A 174 19.64 14.08 7.42
CA LEU A 174 18.67 13.42 6.57
C LEU A 174 19.41 13.02 5.28
N GLY A 175 19.07 11.87 4.73
CA GLY A 175 19.74 11.33 3.55
C GLY A 175 19.72 12.30 2.38
N PRO A 176 20.84 12.44 1.68
CA PRO A 176 20.84 13.23 0.47
C PRO A 176 20.08 12.48 -0.62
N TYR A 177 19.10 13.12 -1.23
CA TYR A 177 18.59 12.72 -2.53
C TYR A 177 19.65 13.03 -3.60
N THR A 178 20.76 12.30 -3.58
CA THR A 178 21.93 12.50 -4.43
C THR A 178 22.25 11.19 -5.14
N PRO A 179 23.08 11.20 -6.18
CA PRO A 179 23.52 9.97 -6.85
C PRO A 179 24.50 9.16 -5.99
N THR A 180 24.28 9.12 -4.70
CA THR A 180 25.07 8.34 -3.73
C THR A 180 24.38 7.01 -3.45
N ARG A 181 25.12 6.08 -2.86
CA ARG A 181 24.58 4.84 -2.28
C ARG A 181 24.32 4.99 -0.77
N CYS A 182 23.94 6.20 -0.34
CA CYS A 182 23.68 6.53 1.08
C CYS A 182 22.23 6.34 1.48
N ASP A 183 21.39 6.03 0.56
CA ASP A 183 19.96 5.80 0.70
C ASP A 183 19.64 4.32 0.70
N GLY A 184 18.42 4.01 1.02
CA GLY A 184 17.89 2.67 0.98
C GLY A 184 17.00 2.43 -0.22
N THR A 185 16.71 1.18 -0.46
CA THR A 185 15.64 0.75 -1.36
C THR A 185 14.39 0.45 -0.56
N GLN A 186 13.22 0.76 -1.12
CA GLN A 186 11.95 0.35 -0.56
C GLN A 186 11.20 -0.51 -1.59
N TYR A 187 10.73 -1.67 -1.14
CA TYR A 187 9.85 -2.53 -1.93
C TYR A 187 8.61 -2.88 -1.13
N GLN A 188 7.45 -2.85 -1.78
CA GLN A 188 6.17 -3.14 -1.15
C GLN A 188 5.37 -4.12 -2.00
N VAL A 189 4.58 -4.93 -1.35
CA VAL A 189 3.53 -5.74 -1.96
C VAL A 189 2.19 -5.43 -1.29
N ARG A 190 1.12 -5.48 -2.08
CA ARG A 190 -0.27 -5.32 -1.62
C ARG A 190 -1.14 -6.21 -2.49
N ASN A 191 -1.07 -7.50 -2.22
CA ASN A 191 -1.83 -8.50 -2.95
C ASN A 191 -3.14 -8.79 -2.22
N GLN A 192 -4.18 -9.08 -2.96
CA GLN A 192 -5.48 -9.43 -2.38
C GLN A 192 -6.23 -10.37 -3.31
N ASP A 193 -6.67 -11.47 -2.75
CA ASP A 193 -7.64 -12.38 -3.34
C ASP A 193 -8.93 -12.31 -2.54
N ASP A 194 -10.06 -12.15 -3.21
CA ASP A 194 -11.35 -12.21 -2.54
C ASP A 194 -12.42 -12.92 -3.37
N ILE A 195 -13.28 -13.62 -2.66
CA ILE A 195 -14.50 -14.18 -3.21
C ILE A 195 -15.67 -13.82 -2.30
N SER A 196 -16.75 -13.36 -2.91
CA SER A 196 -17.99 -13.12 -2.19
C SER A 196 -19.17 -13.75 -2.92
N PHE A 197 -20.17 -14.10 -2.13
CA PHE A 197 -21.38 -14.73 -2.62
C PHE A 197 -22.59 -14.23 -1.82
N GLU A 198 -23.67 -13.90 -2.51
CA GLU A 198 -24.95 -13.61 -1.88
C GLU A 198 -26.05 -14.36 -2.59
N ILE A 199 -26.98 -14.90 -1.82
CA ILE A 199 -28.25 -15.42 -2.30
C ILE A 199 -29.38 -14.76 -1.52
N ARG A 200 -30.39 -14.31 -2.24
CA ARG A 200 -31.54 -13.57 -1.67
C ARG A 200 -32.83 -14.02 -2.31
N LEU A 201 -33.85 -14.13 -1.49
CA LEU A 201 -35.25 -14.25 -1.91
C LEU A 201 -35.99 -12.97 -1.53
N THR A 202 -36.77 -12.44 -2.45
CA THR A 202 -37.58 -11.23 -2.26
C THR A 202 -39.01 -11.51 -2.70
N SER A 203 -39.99 -11.21 -1.88
CA SER A 203 -41.40 -11.37 -2.22
C SER A 203 -41.83 -10.43 -3.35
N PRO A 204 -42.94 -10.69 -4.06
CA PRO A 204 -43.55 -9.72 -4.96
C PRO A 204 -43.87 -8.39 -4.27
N ASP A 205 -43.77 -7.28 -5.03
CA ASP A 205 -43.95 -5.93 -4.50
C ASP A 205 -45.43 -5.55 -4.34
N ASP A 206 -46.35 -6.27 -4.96
CA ASP A 206 -47.78 -6.01 -4.95
C ASP A 206 -48.54 -6.55 -3.73
N GLN A 207 -47.79 -7.14 -2.78
CA GLN A 207 -48.36 -7.73 -1.56
C GLN A 207 -48.35 -6.72 -0.39
N ALA A 208 -49.40 -6.77 0.45
CA ALA A 208 -49.45 -5.97 1.69
C ALA A 208 -48.33 -6.34 2.71
N ILE A 209 -47.78 -7.53 2.60
CA ILE A 209 -46.60 -8.01 3.35
C ILE A 209 -45.52 -8.32 2.33
N ARG A 210 -44.48 -7.51 2.35
CA ARG A 210 -43.30 -7.69 1.51
C ARG A 210 -42.12 -8.10 2.38
N TRP A 211 -41.34 -9.07 1.95
CA TRP A 211 -40.22 -9.59 2.70
C TRP A 211 -39.01 -9.86 1.82
N SER A 212 -37.85 -9.82 2.43
CA SER A 212 -36.64 -10.38 1.83
C SER A 212 -35.86 -11.18 2.88
N ALA A 213 -35.17 -12.23 2.45
CA ALA A 213 -34.28 -13.00 3.28
C ALA A 213 -33.11 -13.51 2.45
N GLY A 214 -31.95 -13.60 3.05
CA GLY A 214 -30.77 -14.05 2.34
C GLY A 214 -29.60 -14.39 3.23
N MET A 215 -28.56 -14.90 2.58
CA MET A 215 -27.25 -15.13 3.18
C MET A 215 -26.17 -14.47 2.34
N TYR A 216 -25.09 -14.13 3.00
CA TYR A 216 -23.89 -13.55 2.41
C TYR A 216 -22.66 -14.29 2.94
N TYR A 217 -21.70 -14.51 2.04
CA TYR A 217 -20.39 -15.04 2.36
C TYR A 217 -19.31 -14.17 1.73
N LEU A 218 -18.23 -13.96 2.45
CA LEU A 218 -17.03 -13.29 1.96
C LEU A 218 -15.81 -14.02 2.53
N ASP A 219 -14.83 -14.26 1.68
CA ASP A 219 -13.51 -14.73 2.04
C ASP A 219 -12.48 -13.80 1.38
N VAL A 220 -11.58 -13.23 2.18
CA VAL A 220 -10.53 -12.31 1.72
C VAL A 220 -9.20 -12.79 2.29
N SER A 221 -8.23 -13.03 1.41
CA SER A 221 -6.83 -13.16 1.78
C SER A 221 -6.06 -11.95 1.27
N ARG A 222 -5.26 -11.32 2.13
CA ARG A 222 -4.53 -10.11 1.80
C ARG A 222 -3.11 -10.18 2.32
N GLU A 223 -2.14 -10.07 1.41
CA GLU A 223 -0.73 -9.90 1.72
C GLU A 223 -0.36 -8.40 1.70
N VAL A 224 0.24 -7.92 2.78
CA VAL A 224 0.77 -6.58 2.86
C VAL A 224 2.21 -6.64 3.35
N GLY A 225 3.11 -6.10 2.56
CA GLY A 225 4.51 -6.08 2.92
C GLY A 225 5.21 -4.79 2.53
N VAL A 226 6.15 -4.39 3.38
CA VAL A 226 7.07 -3.28 3.13
C VAL A 226 8.45 -3.72 3.60
N ASN A 227 9.42 -3.71 2.72
CA ASN A 227 10.81 -3.85 3.11
C ASN A 227 11.59 -2.56 2.89
N GLN A 228 12.62 -2.38 3.66
CA GLN A 228 13.67 -1.39 3.43
C GLN A 228 15.00 -2.12 3.39
N GLY A 229 15.77 -1.86 2.36
CA GLY A 229 17.07 -2.44 2.13
C GLY A 229 18.15 -1.39 1.93
N THR A 230 19.39 -1.79 2.13
CA THR A 230 20.55 -0.94 1.83
C THR A 230 20.76 -0.86 0.31
N ASP A 231 20.86 0.35 -0.23
CA ASP A 231 21.27 0.52 -1.62
C ASP A 231 22.77 0.20 -1.79
N LYS A 232 23.08 -0.80 -2.60
CA LYS A 232 24.45 -1.16 -3.00
C LYS A 232 24.70 -0.87 -4.47
N GLY A 233 23.97 0.10 -5.04
CA GLY A 233 24.09 0.50 -6.44
C GLY A 233 23.49 -0.52 -7.44
N LYS A 234 22.56 -1.35 -6.99
CA LYS A 234 21.88 -2.37 -7.80
C LYS A 234 20.40 -2.09 -8.05
N GLY A 235 19.89 -1.01 -7.45
CA GLY A 235 18.49 -0.66 -7.52
C GLY A 235 17.60 -1.57 -6.66
N ILE A 236 16.30 -1.48 -6.87
CA ILE A 236 15.32 -2.23 -6.10
C ILE A 236 15.33 -3.70 -6.54
N VAL A 237 15.40 -4.60 -5.58
CA VAL A 237 15.20 -6.03 -5.80
C VAL A 237 13.73 -6.35 -5.58
N PRO A 238 12.95 -6.75 -6.60
CA PRO A 238 11.51 -6.92 -6.52
C PRO A 238 11.14 -8.24 -5.79
N ARG A 239 11.44 -8.29 -4.52
CA ARG A 239 11.07 -9.38 -3.59
C ARG A 239 11.05 -8.87 -2.16
N MET A 240 10.20 -9.43 -1.34
CA MET A 240 10.04 -8.98 0.05
C MET A 240 11.28 -9.19 0.89
N TYR A 241 11.97 -10.28 0.76
CA TYR A 241 13.18 -10.57 1.55
C TYR A 241 14.40 -10.78 0.66
N VAL A 242 15.46 -10.08 0.98
CA VAL A 242 16.80 -10.27 0.42
C VAL A 242 17.76 -10.60 1.57
N ALA A 243 18.48 -11.72 1.44
CA ALA A 243 19.42 -12.16 2.46
C ALA A 243 20.59 -11.17 2.65
N PRO A 244 21.25 -11.14 3.82
CA PRO A 244 22.31 -10.17 4.13
C PRO A 244 23.49 -10.15 3.15
N ASN A 245 23.75 -11.25 2.45
CA ASN A 245 24.81 -11.35 1.44
C ASN A 245 24.30 -11.14 0.00
N GLY A 246 23.03 -10.82 -0.17
CA GLY A 246 22.43 -10.53 -1.47
C GLY A 246 22.67 -9.11 -1.94
N ASN A 247 22.13 -8.77 -3.12
CA ASN A 247 22.06 -7.40 -3.61
C ASN A 247 21.02 -6.63 -2.83
N ASN A 248 21.39 -5.48 -2.26
CA ASN A 248 20.49 -4.61 -1.49
C ASN A 248 19.72 -5.38 -0.42
N PRO A 249 20.42 -5.93 0.59
CA PRO A 249 19.81 -6.79 1.61
C PRO A 249 18.73 -6.04 2.40
N THR A 250 17.72 -6.79 2.79
CA THR A 250 16.64 -6.28 3.63
C THR A 250 17.17 -6.01 5.05
N GLU A 251 17.03 -4.77 5.51
CA GLU A 251 17.42 -4.35 6.85
C GLU A 251 16.22 -4.27 7.79
N GLN A 252 15.08 -3.83 7.28
CA GLN A 252 13.83 -3.74 8.03
C GLN A 252 12.67 -4.19 7.16
N MET A 253 11.69 -4.86 7.76
CA MET A 253 10.49 -5.22 7.04
C MET A 253 9.27 -5.39 7.95
N VAL A 254 8.12 -5.18 7.35
CA VAL A 254 6.81 -5.62 7.81
C VAL A 254 6.26 -6.49 6.70
N TRP A 255 5.75 -7.65 7.04
CA TRP A 255 5.20 -8.54 6.04
C TRP A 255 4.20 -9.49 6.71
N ASP A 256 2.94 -9.25 6.45
CA ASP A 256 1.84 -9.92 7.10
C ASP A 256 0.81 -10.39 6.08
N GLU A 257 0.22 -11.51 6.36
CA GLU A 257 -0.94 -12.07 5.68
C GLU A 257 -2.15 -11.97 6.59
N PHE A 258 -3.25 -11.48 6.05
CA PHE A 258 -4.52 -11.26 6.73
C PHE A 258 -5.59 -12.09 6.05
N ASP A 259 -6.25 -12.97 6.80
CA ASP A 259 -7.42 -13.69 6.32
C ASP A 259 -8.66 -13.19 7.05
N ASN A 260 -9.74 -13.02 6.32
CA ASN A 260 -11.01 -12.58 6.85
C ASN A 260 -12.16 -13.33 6.20
N GLU A 261 -12.87 -14.14 6.99
CA GLU A 261 -14.05 -14.87 6.56
C GLU A 261 -15.30 -14.29 7.23
N VAL A 262 -16.30 -13.96 6.43
CA VAL A 262 -17.59 -13.44 6.92
C VAL A 262 -18.72 -14.31 6.41
N THR A 263 -19.58 -14.77 7.34
CA THR A 263 -20.86 -15.39 7.01
C THR A 263 -21.98 -14.58 7.66
N ALA A 264 -22.98 -14.20 6.87
CA ALA A 264 -24.09 -13.42 7.34
C ALA A 264 -25.44 -13.98 6.90
N PHE A 265 -26.44 -13.78 7.75
CA PHE A 265 -27.86 -14.02 7.45
C PHE A 265 -28.62 -12.75 7.69
N PHE A 266 -29.54 -12.42 6.79
CA PHE A 266 -30.36 -11.22 6.92
C PHE A 266 -31.80 -11.48 6.48
N ALA A 267 -32.71 -10.73 7.07
CA ALA A 267 -34.10 -10.71 6.68
C ALA A 267 -34.74 -9.35 6.96
N SER A 268 -35.73 -9.01 6.15
CA SER A 268 -36.57 -7.85 6.37
C SER A 268 -38.04 -8.16 6.05
N VAL A 269 -38.93 -7.42 6.68
CA VAL A 269 -40.35 -7.44 6.36
C VAL A 269 -40.91 -6.01 6.38
N ASN A 270 -41.71 -5.68 5.37
CA ASN A 270 -42.48 -4.45 5.27
C ASN A 270 -43.96 -4.81 5.26
N ILE A 271 -44.73 -4.16 6.12
CA ILE A 271 -46.14 -4.42 6.34
C ILE A 271 -46.93 -3.14 6.13
N ASP A 272 -47.82 -3.12 5.14
CA ASP A 272 -48.76 -2.00 4.97
C ASP A 272 -49.87 -2.11 6.03
N LEU A 273 -49.79 -1.24 7.04
CA LEU A 273 -50.80 -1.13 8.09
C LEU A 273 -52.04 -0.37 7.62
N SER A 274 -51.87 0.53 6.67
CA SER A 274 -52.90 1.25 5.95
C SER A 274 -52.31 1.88 4.69
N ASP A 275 -53.11 2.49 3.83
CA ASP A 275 -52.67 3.22 2.63
C ASP A 275 -51.65 4.36 2.92
N ALA A 276 -51.54 4.78 4.18
CA ALA A 276 -50.68 5.89 4.58
C ALA A 276 -49.58 5.48 5.58
N VAL A 277 -49.57 4.23 6.05
CA VAL A 277 -48.63 3.75 7.10
C VAL A 277 -48.05 2.40 6.75
N GLU A 278 -46.73 2.34 6.64
CA GLU A 278 -45.96 1.10 6.50
C GLU A 278 -45.11 0.88 7.77
N LEU A 279 -45.01 -0.36 8.21
CA LEU A 279 -44.09 -0.81 9.23
C LEU A 279 -42.97 -1.63 8.59
N SER A 280 -41.74 -1.21 8.79
CA SER A 280 -40.54 -1.93 8.32
C SER A 280 -39.75 -2.46 9.51
N ILE A 281 -39.40 -3.75 9.45
CA ILE A 281 -38.52 -4.42 10.42
C ILE A 281 -37.41 -5.14 9.64
N ALA A 282 -36.15 -4.94 10.02
CA ALA A 282 -35.01 -5.63 9.42
C ALA A 282 -34.03 -6.12 10.48
N GLY A 283 -33.37 -7.22 10.21
CA GLY A 283 -32.33 -7.77 11.05
C GLY A 283 -31.22 -8.43 10.22
N ARG A 284 -30.01 -8.37 10.74
CA ARG A 284 -28.84 -9.05 10.18
C ARG A 284 -27.98 -9.62 11.31
N TYR A 285 -27.48 -10.81 11.10
CA TYR A 285 -26.50 -11.45 11.96
C TYR A 285 -25.25 -11.76 11.13
N ASP A 286 -24.09 -11.32 11.61
CA ASP A 286 -22.80 -11.58 11.01
C ASP A 286 -21.93 -12.38 11.96
N LYS A 287 -21.24 -13.38 11.43
CA LYS A 287 -20.12 -14.04 12.07
C LYS A 287 -18.88 -13.73 11.24
N GLU A 288 -17.87 -13.18 11.89
CA GLU A 288 -16.61 -12.82 11.27
C GLU A 288 -15.46 -13.52 12.01
N ASP A 289 -14.61 -14.21 11.25
CA ASP A 289 -13.37 -14.82 11.74
C ASP A 289 -12.20 -14.12 11.03
N ARG A 290 -11.25 -13.62 11.82
CA ARG A 290 -10.04 -12.94 11.32
C ARG A 290 -8.80 -13.61 11.82
N SER A 291 -7.79 -13.73 10.97
CA SER A 291 -6.45 -14.14 11.35
C SER A 291 -5.39 -13.22 10.74
N VAL A 292 -4.26 -13.14 11.42
CA VAL A 292 -3.07 -12.44 10.93
C VAL A 292 -1.89 -13.35 11.13
N HIS A 293 -1.08 -13.49 10.08
CA HIS A 293 0.12 -14.29 10.11
C HIS A 293 1.31 -13.45 9.64
N SER A 294 2.34 -13.32 10.48
CA SER A 294 3.57 -12.62 10.09
C SER A 294 4.47 -13.53 9.27
N LEU A 295 4.86 -13.03 8.10
CA LEU A 295 5.77 -13.70 7.16
C LEU A 295 7.23 -13.23 7.32
N VAL A 296 7.50 -12.34 8.28
CA VAL A 296 8.84 -11.80 8.52
C VAL A 296 9.80 -12.91 8.92
N PRO A 297 10.91 -13.15 8.17
CA PRO A 297 11.88 -14.18 8.52
C PRO A 297 12.55 -13.89 9.86
N THR A 298 12.84 -14.96 10.62
CA THR A 298 13.57 -14.84 11.87
C THR A 298 14.92 -14.17 11.66
N GLY A 299 15.23 -13.17 12.48
CA GLY A 299 16.49 -12.41 12.45
C GLY A 299 16.46 -11.16 11.57
N VAL A 300 15.34 -10.87 10.91
CA VAL A 300 15.11 -9.58 10.25
C VAL A 300 14.50 -8.59 11.24
N ASN A 301 14.93 -7.34 11.19
CA ASN A 301 14.38 -6.28 12.03
C ASN A 301 12.98 -5.92 11.54
N SER A 302 11.98 -6.02 12.44
CA SER A 302 10.64 -5.51 12.16
C SER A 302 10.60 -4.00 12.37
N THR A 303 9.84 -3.29 11.55
CA THR A 303 9.52 -1.87 11.79
C THR A 303 8.48 -1.70 12.88
N TYR A 304 7.74 -2.76 13.22
CA TYR A 304 6.83 -2.76 14.35
C TYR A 304 7.51 -3.25 15.63
N ILE A 305 7.16 -2.63 16.72
CA ILE A 305 7.51 -3.09 18.06
C ILE A 305 6.33 -3.94 18.51
N ASP A 306 6.53 -5.25 18.52
CA ASP A 306 5.59 -6.16 19.15
C ASP A 306 5.77 -6.08 20.66
N CYS A 307 4.81 -5.45 21.33
CA CYS A 307 4.83 -5.28 22.77
C CYS A 307 4.28 -6.50 23.52
N ASP A 308 3.64 -7.43 22.84
CA ASP A 308 3.04 -8.65 23.43
C ASP A 308 3.98 -9.88 23.35
N GLY A 309 5.06 -9.79 22.57
CA GLY A 309 6.05 -10.84 22.38
C GLY A 309 7.22 -10.77 23.37
N PRO A 310 8.08 -11.80 23.41
CA PRO A 310 9.33 -11.74 24.15
C PRO A 310 10.14 -10.53 23.67
N PRO A 311 10.88 -9.83 24.55
CA PRO A 311 11.57 -8.61 24.19
C PRO A 311 12.45 -8.85 22.98
N TYR A 312 12.15 -8.15 21.90
CA TYR A 312 12.95 -8.14 20.70
C TYR A 312 14.34 -7.59 21.02
N THR A 313 15.37 -8.39 20.87
CA THR A 313 16.73 -8.06 21.31
C THR A 313 17.61 -7.45 20.23
N GLY A 314 17.04 -7.09 19.07
CA GLY A 314 17.80 -6.87 17.83
C GLY A 314 18.02 -5.45 17.37
N GLY A 315 17.63 -4.37 18.08
CA GLY A 315 17.84 -3.03 17.55
C GLY A 315 17.84 -1.91 18.57
N PRO A 316 18.52 -0.79 18.28
CA PRO A 316 18.61 0.35 19.19
C PRO A 316 17.29 1.08 19.45
N LEU A 317 16.24 0.79 18.69
CA LEU A 317 14.90 1.40 18.85
C LEU A 317 14.04 0.69 19.90
N ASN A 318 14.51 -0.43 20.44
CA ASN A 318 13.69 -1.28 21.29
C ASN A 318 13.83 -1.04 22.80
N THR A 319 14.54 -0.01 23.21
CA THR A 319 14.68 0.31 24.61
C THR A 319 13.67 1.37 25.03
N GLY A 320 12.52 0.95 25.52
CA GLY A 320 11.63 1.81 26.30
C GLY A 320 10.34 2.29 25.65
N LEU A 321 9.97 1.80 24.45
CA LEU A 321 8.69 2.16 23.81
C LEU A 321 7.52 1.29 24.26
N CYS A 322 7.77 0.07 24.72
CA CYS A 322 6.78 -0.75 25.39
C CYS A 322 6.86 -0.50 26.90
N SER A 323 6.12 0.46 27.39
CA SER A 323 5.98 0.64 28.85
C SER A 323 5.13 -0.50 29.41
N ALA A 324 5.48 -1.02 30.58
CA ALA A 324 4.77 -2.07 31.31
C ALA A 324 3.36 -1.65 31.80
N SER A 325 2.64 -0.87 31.03
CA SER A 325 1.32 -0.29 31.36
C SER A 325 0.28 -0.54 30.27
N SER A 326 0.34 -1.67 29.60
CA SER A 326 -0.78 -2.16 28.80
C SER A 326 -1.42 -3.37 29.46
#